data_55ac26b971d50ec01ba37be82f97f01a
#
_entry.id   55ac26b971d50ec01ba37be82f97f01a
#
_cell.length_a   1.000
_cell.length_b   1.000
_cell.length_c   1.000
_cell.angle_alpha   90.00
_cell.angle_beta   90.00
_cell.angle_gamma   90.00
#
_symmetry.space_group_name_H-M   'P 1'
#
loop_
_entity.id
_entity.type
_entity.pdbx_description
1 polymer ?
#
loop_
_entity_poly.entity_id
_entity_poly.type
_entity_poly.pdbx_seq_one_letter_code
_entity_poly.pdbx_strand_id
1 'polypeptide(L)'
;SLDHVLLFGPPGLGKTTLSNIIANELGVGFKVTSGPVLDKPGDLAGLLTSLEENDVLFIDEIHRLSSIVEEYLYSAMEDYRIDIMIDKGPSARTIQIDLNKFTLIGATTRSGLLTSPLRARFGINCHLEYYDAHILAGIVERSARLLGIHIDSKAAAEIARRSRGTPRIANALLRRVRDFAQVKGNGAIDLEIARYALEALNIDTFGLDEIDN
;
A
#
# COMPACT_ATOMS: atom_id res chain seq x y z
N SER A 1 -7.92 20.21 7.14
CA SER A 1 -7.21 18.93 7.01
C SER A 1 -8.19 17.80 7.28
N LEU A 2 -8.02 16.70 6.58
CA LEU A 2 -8.73 15.45 6.91
C LEU A 2 -8.13 14.83 8.17
N ASP A 3 -8.92 14.03 8.88
CA ASP A 3 -8.40 13.20 9.95
C ASP A 3 -7.35 12.22 9.42
N HIS A 4 -6.39 11.86 10.26
CA HIS A 4 -5.42 10.83 9.91
C HIS A 4 -6.11 9.47 9.76
N VAL A 5 -5.66 8.69 8.78
CA VAL A 5 -6.32 7.44 8.35
C VAL A 5 -5.38 6.26 8.59
N LEU A 6 -5.89 5.20 9.21
CA LEU A 6 -5.22 3.92 9.31
C LEU A 6 -5.88 2.92 8.36
N LEU A 7 -5.09 2.37 7.42
CA LEU A 7 -5.50 1.27 6.55
C LEU A 7 -4.86 -0.02 7.07
N PHE A 8 -5.67 -1.02 7.39
CA PHE A 8 -5.14 -2.29 7.86
C PHE A 8 -5.82 -3.47 7.17
N GLY A 9 -5.08 -4.53 7.01
CA GLY A 9 -5.52 -5.74 6.31
C GLY A 9 -4.37 -6.45 5.59
N PRO A 10 -4.65 -7.59 4.95
CA PRO A 10 -3.65 -8.38 4.27
C PRO A 10 -2.82 -7.57 3.26
N PRO A 11 -1.58 -7.98 2.97
CA PRO A 11 -0.76 -7.31 1.96
C PRO A 11 -1.34 -7.48 0.55
N GLY A 12 -1.04 -6.55 -0.34
CA GLY A 12 -1.42 -6.64 -1.74
C GLY A 12 -2.84 -6.22 -2.08
N LEU A 13 -3.59 -5.64 -1.14
CA LEU A 13 -4.97 -5.19 -1.34
C LEU A 13 -5.08 -3.76 -1.90
N GLY A 14 -3.97 -3.07 -2.13
CA GLY A 14 -3.96 -1.75 -2.77
C GLY A 14 -3.98 -0.57 -1.80
N LYS A 15 -3.46 -0.71 -0.56
CA LYS A 15 -3.41 0.38 0.42
C LYS A 15 -2.68 1.62 -0.12
N THR A 16 -1.53 1.44 -0.75
CA THR A 16 -0.77 2.54 -1.37
C THR A 16 -1.53 3.17 -2.52
N THR A 17 -2.16 2.35 -3.37
CA THR A 17 -2.96 2.83 -4.50
C THR A 17 -4.16 3.66 -4.03
N LEU A 18 -4.87 3.18 -3.01
CA LEU A 18 -6.00 3.90 -2.42
C LEU A 18 -5.55 5.25 -1.85
N SER A 19 -4.41 5.27 -1.15
CA SER A 19 -3.86 6.50 -0.58
C SER A 19 -3.48 7.53 -1.65
N ASN A 20 -2.91 7.07 -2.76
CA ASN A 20 -2.62 7.94 -3.91
C ASN A 20 -3.90 8.48 -4.57
N ILE A 21 -4.93 7.66 -4.69
CA ILE A 21 -6.25 8.10 -5.21
C ILE A 21 -6.82 9.20 -4.32
N ILE A 22 -6.75 9.04 -2.99
CA ILE A 22 -7.21 10.05 -2.03
C ILE A 22 -6.47 11.37 -2.25
N ALA A 23 -5.15 11.35 -2.36
CA ALA A 23 -4.37 12.56 -2.60
C ALA A 23 -4.73 13.24 -3.92
N ASN A 24 -4.91 12.46 -4.99
CA ASN A 24 -5.31 12.97 -6.30
C ASN A 24 -6.70 13.61 -6.28
N GLU A 25 -7.68 12.98 -5.62
CA GLU A 25 -9.03 13.54 -5.47
C GLU A 25 -9.04 14.83 -4.64
N LEU A 26 -8.14 14.95 -3.69
CA LEU A 26 -7.97 16.17 -2.89
C LEU A 26 -7.16 17.25 -3.63
N GLY A 27 -6.50 16.91 -4.73
CA GLY A 27 -5.64 17.84 -5.48
C GLY A 27 -4.38 18.26 -4.72
N VAL A 28 -3.83 17.39 -3.87
CA VAL A 28 -2.67 17.65 -3.03
C VAL A 28 -1.50 16.72 -3.36
N GLY A 29 -0.30 17.06 -2.87
CA GLY A 29 0.87 16.22 -3.02
C GLY A 29 0.76 14.89 -2.27
N PHE A 30 1.46 13.88 -2.78
CA PHE A 30 1.50 12.54 -2.20
C PHE A 30 2.95 12.10 -2.01
N LYS A 31 3.33 11.83 -0.75
CA LYS A 31 4.65 11.29 -0.41
C LYS A 31 4.50 9.91 0.22
N VAL A 32 5.38 9.00 -0.18
CA VAL A 32 5.38 7.60 0.25
C VAL A 32 6.68 7.28 0.97
N THR A 33 6.56 6.64 2.12
CA THR A 33 7.67 6.06 2.86
C THR A 33 7.21 4.77 3.55
N SER A 34 8.08 4.18 4.36
CA SER A 34 7.75 3.00 5.16
C SER A 34 8.40 3.08 6.54
N GLY A 35 7.84 2.34 7.50
CA GLY A 35 8.39 2.26 8.85
C GLY A 35 9.87 1.90 8.87
N PRO A 36 10.33 0.86 8.15
CA PRO A 36 11.74 0.47 8.11
C PRO A 36 12.70 1.53 7.55
N VAL A 37 12.23 2.43 6.70
CA VAL A 37 13.05 3.51 6.11
C VAL A 37 13.24 4.65 7.10
N LEU A 38 12.29 4.86 7.99
CA LEU A 38 12.34 5.91 9.02
C LEU A 38 13.08 5.39 10.27
N ASP A 39 14.38 5.18 10.14
CA ASP A 39 15.19 4.56 11.20
C ASP A 39 15.51 5.54 12.35
N LYS A 40 15.69 6.81 12.01
CA LYS A 40 16.08 7.86 12.96
C LYS A 40 15.09 9.02 12.98
N PRO A 41 14.96 9.72 14.12
CA PRO A 41 14.13 10.92 14.21
C PRO A 41 14.41 11.97 13.13
N GLY A 42 15.67 12.12 12.72
CA GLY A 42 16.06 13.02 11.65
C GLY A 42 15.49 12.67 10.27
N ASP A 43 15.29 11.37 9.98
CA ASP A 43 14.68 10.91 8.74
C ASP A 43 13.21 11.35 8.68
N LEU A 44 12.49 11.17 9.78
CA LEU A 44 11.10 11.62 9.91
C LEU A 44 11.00 13.15 9.84
N ALA A 45 11.87 13.87 10.55
CA ALA A 45 11.89 15.33 10.56
C ALA A 45 12.13 15.89 9.16
N GLY A 46 13.12 15.36 8.43
CA GLY A 46 13.41 15.77 7.06
C GLY A 46 12.22 15.56 6.12
N LEU A 47 11.52 14.43 6.27
CA LEU A 47 10.34 14.14 5.48
C LEU A 47 9.19 15.09 5.81
N LEU A 48 8.87 15.27 7.09
CA LEU A 48 7.76 16.12 7.54
C LEU A 48 7.95 17.60 7.18
N THR A 49 9.16 18.12 7.28
CA THR A 49 9.48 19.51 6.89
C THR A 49 9.43 19.75 5.39
N SER A 50 9.46 18.68 4.58
CA SER A 50 9.34 18.77 3.12
C SER A 50 7.91 18.72 2.61
N LEU A 51 6.92 18.53 3.49
CA LEU A 51 5.50 18.50 3.12
C LEU A 51 4.97 19.91 2.89
N GLU A 52 4.16 20.05 1.87
CA GLU A 52 3.38 21.26 1.62
C GLU A 52 2.02 21.19 2.33
N GLU A 53 1.31 22.31 2.33
CA GLU A 53 0.02 22.42 3.03
C GLU A 53 -1.01 21.42 2.48
N ASN A 54 -1.56 20.60 3.37
CA ASN A 54 -2.54 19.54 3.12
C ASN A 54 -2.02 18.33 2.32
N ASP A 55 -0.72 18.19 2.12
CA ASP A 55 -0.14 16.99 1.52
C ASP A 55 -0.58 15.71 2.25
N VAL A 56 -0.60 14.62 1.52
CA VAL A 56 -0.81 13.28 2.06
C VAL A 56 0.54 12.58 2.21
N LEU A 57 0.85 12.16 3.42
CA LEU A 57 2.00 11.30 3.72
C LEU A 57 1.50 9.88 3.97
N PHE A 58 1.99 8.93 3.16
CA PHE A 58 1.71 7.51 3.33
C PHE A 58 2.92 6.81 3.96
N ILE A 59 2.71 6.13 5.08
CA ILE A 59 3.72 5.30 5.75
C ILE A 59 3.26 3.85 5.71
N ASP A 60 3.91 3.03 4.88
CA ASP A 60 3.70 1.59 4.85
C ASP A 60 4.40 0.91 6.03
N GLU A 61 3.88 -0.22 6.46
CA GLU A 61 4.40 -0.97 7.62
C GLU A 61 4.65 -0.06 8.83
N ILE A 62 3.71 0.83 9.13
CA ILE A 62 3.86 1.85 10.19
C ILE A 62 4.12 1.23 11.57
N HIS A 63 3.72 -0.02 11.79
CA HIS A 63 4.00 -0.79 13.02
C HIS A 63 5.49 -1.09 13.22
N ARG A 64 6.33 -0.88 12.21
CA ARG A 64 7.78 -1.10 12.27
C ARG A 64 8.59 0.15 12.61
N LEU A 65 7.94 1.24 12.95
CA LEU A 65 8.62 2.42 13.50
C LEU A 65 9.26 2.08 14.84
N SER A 66 10.45 2.60 15.09
CA SER A 66 11.06 2.55 16.42
C SER A 66 10.26 3.42 17.40
N SER A 67 10.30 3.10 18.69
CA SER A 67 9.58 3.86 19.71
C SER A 67 9.95 5.35 19.72
N ILE A 68 11.22 5.65 19.47
CA ILE A 68 11.72 7.03 19.43
C ILE A 68 11.12 7.79 18.26
N VAL A 69 11.12 7.21 17.06
CA VAL A 69 10.52 7.82 15.86
C VAL A 69 9.01 7.98 16.03
N GLU A 70 8.36 7.00 16.64
CA GLU A 70 6.92 7.02 16.92
C GLU A 70 6.55 8.18 17.83
N GLU A 71 7.34 8.49 18.86
CA GLU A 71 7.09 9.65 19.75
C GLU A 71 7.14 10.99 19.01
N TYR A 72 8.11 11.17 18.09
CA TYR A 72 8.15 12.35 17.23
C TYR A 72 6.92 12.46 16.34
N LEU A 73 6.44 11.33 15.85
CA LEU A 73 5.25 11.28 15.00
C LEU A 73 3.98 11.72 15.77
N TYR A 74 3.88 11.44 17.06
CA TYR A 74 2.71 11.85 17.86
C TYR A 74 2.52 13.36 17.85
N SER A 75 3.56 14.13 18.15
CA SER A 75 3.49 15.59 18.16
C SER A 75 3.20 16.14 16.76
N ALA A 76 3.79 15.54 15.73
CA ALA A 76 3.53 15.92 14.35
C ALA A 76 2.08 15.70 13.94
N MET A 77 1.45 14.61 14.37
CA MET A 77 0.05 14.28 14.05
C MET A 77 -0.94 15.17 14.80
N GLU A 78 -0.66 15.47 16.08
CA GLU A 78 -1.57 16.22 16.94
C GLU A 78 -1.44 17.73 16.75
N ASP A 79 -0.20 18.24 16.83
CA ASP A 79 0.08 19.67 16.94
C ASP A 79 0.75 20.25 15.70
N TYR A 80 1.07 19.42 14.70
CA TYR A 80 1.85 19.83 13.51
C TYR A 80 3.16 20.50 13.89
N ARG A 81 3.88 19.91 14.84
CA ARG A 81 5.16 20.37 15.37
C ARG A 81 6.09 19.22 15.65
N ILE A 82 7.40 19.50 15.55
CA ILE A 82 8.44 18.57 15.98
C ILE A 82 9.41 19.30 16.87
N ASP A 83 9.80 18.66 17.97
CA ASP A 83 10.85 19.14 18.86
C ASP A 83 12.14 18.36 18.57
N ILE A 84 13.16 19.05 18.03
CA ILE A 84 14.45 18.44 17.70
C ILE A 84 15.46 18.81 18.76
N MET A 85 16.11 17.80 19.34
CA MET A 85 17.21 17.98 20.27
C MET A 85 18.52 18.15 19.49
N ILE A 86 19.18 19.32 19.61
CA ILE A 86 20.39 19.64 18.84
C ILE A 86 21.67 19.21 19.53
N ASP A 87 21.72 19.25 20.88
CA ASP A 87 22.88 18.90 21.66
C ASP A 87 22.57 17.85 22.73
N LYS A 88 23.60 17.09 23.13
CA LYS A 88 23.53 16.14 24.25
C LYS A 88 24.23 16.71 25.47
N GLY A 89 23.67 16.48 26.66
CA GLY A 89 24.26 16.86 27.92
C GLY A 89 23.70 18.15 28.52
N PRO A 90 24.46 18.82 29.43
CA PRO A 90 23.96 20.00 30.14
C PRO A 90 23.62 21.22 29.27
N SER A 91 24.08 21.21 28.03
CA SER A 91 23.83 22.27 27.03
C SER A 91 22.77 21.88 26.01
N ALA A 92 22.02 20.80 26.25
CA ALA A 92 20.99 20.33 25.35
C ALA A 92 19.96 21.44 25.06
N ARG A 93 19.76 21.73 23.78
CA ARG A 93 18.77 22.68 23.30
C ARG A 93 17.74 21.96 22.46
N THR A 94 16.49 22.27 22.72
CA THR A 94 15.37 21.81 21.88
C THR A 94 14.96 22.91 20.94
N ILE A 95 14.90 22.63 19.65
CA ILE A 95 14.30 23.52 18.65
C ILE A 95 12.95 22.95 18.26
N GLN A 96 11.93 23.77 18.38
CA GLN A 96 10.59 23.46 17.90
C GLN A 96 10.45 23.94 16.45
N ILE A 97 10.02 23.03 15.57
CA ILE A 97 9.76 23.31 14.17
C ILE A 97 8.26 23.14 13.92
N ASP A 98 7.63 24.19 13.43
CA ASP A 98 6.25 24.13 12.97
C ASP A 98 6.20 23.47 11.59
N LEU A 99 5.21 22.60 11.40
CA LEU A 99 4.97 21.87 10.16
C LEU A 99 3.73 22.42 9.45
N ASN A 100 3.72 22.31 8.14
CA ASN A 100 2.48 22.45 7.38
C ASN A 100 1.49 21.37 7.79
N LYS A 101 0.19 21.68 7.77
CA LYS A 101 -0.83 20.68 8.03
C LYS A 101 -0.78 19.61 6.95
N PHE A 102 -0.85 18.37 7.35
CA PHE A 102 -0.82 17.20 6.46
C PHE A 102 -1.81 16.14 6.93
N THR A 103 -2.11 15.22 6.06
CA THR A 103 -2.87 14.01 6.40
C THR A 103 -1.94 12.81 6.37
N LEU A 104 -1.82 12.13 7.50
CA LEU A 104 -1.10 10.86 7.57
C LEU A 104 -2.05 9.71 7.21
N ILE A 105 -1.61 8.87 6.28
CA ILE A 105 -2.23 7.58 6.02
C ILE A 105 -1.20 6.51 6.41
N GLY A 106 -1.47 5.82 7.50
CA GLY A 106 -0.66 4.69 7.95
C GLY A 106 -1.22 3.37 7.40
N ALA A 107 -0.33 2.46 7.02
CA ALA A 107 -0.72 1.13 6.58
C ALA A 107 -0.03 0.05 7.42
N THR A 108 -0.81 -0.97 7.78
CA THR A 108 -0.32 -2.15 8.51
C THR A 108 -1.08 -3.39 8.08
N THR A 109 -0.48 -4.55 8.26
CA THR A 109 -1.16 -5.82 8.03
C THR A 109 -2.19 -6.14 9.10
N ARG A 110 -1.95 -5.71 10.34
CA ARG A 110 -2.85 -5.91 11.49
C ARG A 110 -2.84 -4.69 12.39
N SER A 111 -4.01 -4.17 12.72
CA SER A 111 -4.13 -3.03 13.64
C SER A 111 -3.55 -3.30 15.03
N GLY A 112 -3.59 -4.57 15.50
CA GLY A 112 -3.02 -4.98 16.77
C GLY A 112 -1.50 -4.93 16.85
N LEU A 113 -0.79 -4.74 15.73
CA LEU A 113 0.66 -4.53 15.71
C LEU A 113 1.06 -3.10 16.08
N LEU A 114 0.13 -2.15 16.01
CA LEU A 114 0.38 -0.77 16.43
C LEU A 114 0.32 -0.67 17.95
N THR A 115 1.16 0.22 18.50
CA THR A 115 1.02 0.63 19.89
C THR A 115 -0.34 1.31 20.11
N SER A 116 -0.88 1.21 21.30
CA SER A 116 -2.15 1.85 21.64
C SER A 116 -2.10 3.38 21.48
N PRO A 117 -1.01 4.08 21.87
CA PRO A 117 -0.89 5.52 21.64
C PRO A 117 -0.94 5.92 20.17
N LEU A 118 -0.25 5.19 19.28
CA LEU A 118 -0.26 5.49 17.85
C LEU A 118 -1.65 5.24 17.25
N ARG A 119 -2.25 4.11 17.57
CA ARG A 119 -3.58 3.75 17.06
C ARG A 119 -4.66 4.76 17.45
N ALA A 120 -4.61 5.29 18.66
CA ALA A 120 -5.56 6.28 19.15
C ALA A 120 -5.52 7.61 18.38
N ARG A 121 -4.43 7.90 17.67
CA ARG A 121 -4.25 9.14 16.91
C ARG A 121 -4.84 9.11 15.51
N PHE A 122 -5.29 7.96 15.06
CA PHE A 122 -6.02 7.83 13.80
C PHE A 122 -7.51 8.02 14.01
N GLY A 123 -8.08 9.06 13.43
CA GLY A 123 -9.52 9.33 13.50
C GLY A 123 -10.36 8.39 12.64
N ILE A 124 -9.77 7.88 11.56
CA ILE A 124 -10.43 6.98 10.61
C ILE A 124 -9.65 5.67 10.55
N ASN A 125 -10.34 4.54 10.77
CA ASN A 125 -9.77 3.21 10.71
C ASN A 125 -10.52 2.39 9.66
N CYS A 126 -9.83 1.97 8.59
CA CYS A 126 -10.39 1.22 7.49
C CYS A 126 -9.78 -0.18 7.43
N HIS A 127 -10.62 -1.20 7.62
CA HIS A 127 -10.24 -2.59 7.41
C HIS A 127 -10.42 -2.96 5.93
N LEU A 128 -9.35 -3.42 5.30
CA LEU A 128 -9.36 -3.93 3.94
C LEU A 128 -9.40 -5.45 3.99
N GLU A 129 -10.35 -6.04 3.28
CA GLU A 129 -10.55 -7.48 3.18
C GLU A 129 -10.15 -7.99 1.81
N TYR A 130 -10.02 -9.30 1.67
CA TYR A 130 -9.81 -9.93 0.38
C TYR A 130 -10.97 -9.62 -0.57
N TYR A 131 -10.63 -9.42 -1.83
CA TYR A 131 -11.61 -9.19 -2.89
C TYR A 131 -12.26 -10.50 -3.29
N ASP A 132 -13.55 -10.44 -3.64
CA ASP A 132 -14.18 -11.58 -4.31
C ASP A 132 -13.69 -11.71 -5.76
N ALA A 133 -13.86 -12.89 -6.34
CA ALA A 133 -13.37 -13.20 -7.67
C ALA A 133 -14.03 -12.33 -8.76
N HIS A 134 -15.28 -11.90 -8.55
CA HIS A 134 -16.00 -11.08 -9.52
C HIS A 134 -15.39 -9.67 -9.61
N ILE A 135 -15.11 -9.05 -8.45
CA ILE A 135 -14.45 -7.74 -8.40
C ILE A 135 -13.03 -7.83 -8.96
N LEU A 136 -12.28 -8.88 -8.61
CA LEU A 136 -10.94 -9.11 -9.16
C LEU A 136 -10.93 -9.30 -10.67
N ALA A 137 -11.93 -9.97 -11.25
CA ALA A 137 -12.06 -10.11 -12.70
C ALA A 137 -12.15 -8.74 -13.37
N GLY A 138 -12.93 -7.83 -12.82
CA GLY A 138 -13.00 -6.44 -13.31
C GLY A 138 -11.66 -5.70 -13.21
N ILE A 139 -10.88 -5.94 -12.15
CA ILE A 139 -9.52 -5.39 -12.00
C ILE A 139 -8.59 -5.95 -13.07
N VAL A 140 -8.64 -7.26 -13.33
CA VAL A 140 -7.85 -7.93 -14.38
C VAL A 140 -8.17 -7.35 -15.77
N GLU A 141 -9.46 -7.20 -16.10
CA GLU A 141 -9.90 -6.62 -17.37
C GLU A 141 -9.42 -5.17 -17.54
N ARG A 142 -9.53 -4.35 -16.47
CA ARG A 142 -9.00 -2.98 -16.48
C ARG A 142 -7.50 -2.95 -16.68
N SER A 143 -6.76 -3.78 -15.95
CA SER A 143 -5.29 -3.87 -16.06
C SER A 143 -4.88 -4.34 -17.46
N ALA A 144 -5.56 -5.31 -18.03
CA ALA A 144 -5.32 -5.77 -19.40
C ALA A 144 -5.53 -4.64 -20.41
N ARG A 145 -6.59 -3.85 -20.27
CA ARG A 145 -6.86 -2.69 -21.14
C ARG A 145 -5.74 -1.66 -21.05
N LEU A 146 -5.26 -1.35 -19.83
CA LEU A 146 -4.17 -0.40 -19.62
C LEU A 146 -2.84 -0.89 -20.22
N LEU A 147 -2.63 -2.21 -20.27
CA LEU A 147 -1.45 -2.85 -20.85
C LEU A 147 -1.60 -3.14 -22.36
N GLY A 148 -2.72 -2.81 -22.97
CA GLY A 148 -3.00 -3.12 -24.36
C GLY A 148 -3.17 -4.61 -24.66
N ILE A 149 -3.61 -5.39 -23.69
CA ILE A 149 -3.81 -6.84 -23.78
C ILE A 149 -5.26 -7.13 -24.12
N HIS A 150 -5.51 -7.93 -25.14
CA HIS A 150 -6.83 -8.49 -25.41
C HIS A 150 -7.07 -9.71 -24.53
N ILE A 151 -8.06 -9.64 -23.66
CA ILE A 151 -8.46 -10.74 -22.78
C ILE A 151 -9.98 -10.93 -22.83
N ASP A 152 -10.43 -12.17 -22.90
CA ASP A 152 -11.84 -12.46 -22.76
C ASP A 152 -12.28 -12.52 -21.29
N SER A 153 -13.56 -12.29 -21.01
CA SER A 153 -14.09 -12.22 -19.65
C SER A 153 -13.98 -13.55 -18.89
N LYS A 154 -13.99 -14.68 -19.57
CA LYS A 154 -13.82 -16.01 -18.95
C LYS A 154 -12.38 -16.23 -18.52
N ALA A 155 -11.41 -15.76 -19.33
CA ALA A 155 -10.00 -15.79 -18.97
C ALA A 155 -9.70 -14.86 -17.78
N ALA A 156 -10.26 -13.66 -17.76
CA ALA A 156 -10.14 -12.73 -16.63
C ALA A 156 -10.72 -13.34 -15.33
N ALA A 157 -11.87 -13.99 -15.41
CA ALA A 157 -12.48 -14.69 -14.29
C ALA A 157 -11.61 -15.86 -13.78
N GLU A 158 -10.96 -16.60 -14.67
CA GLU A 158 -10.06 -17.69 -14.30
C GLU A 158 -8.82 -17.18 -13.56
N ILE A 159 -8.18 -16.11 -14.05
CA ILE A 159 -7.06 -15.47 -13.38
C ILE A 159 -7.49 -14.93 -12.02
N ALA A 160 -8.64 -14.25 -11.94
CA ALA A 160 -9.17 -13.72 -10.70
C ALA A 160 -9.41 -14.79 -9.64
N ARG A 161 -9.99 -15.91 -10.04
CA ARG A 161 -10.28 -17.03 -9.13
C ARG A 161 -9.01 -17.62 -8.50
N ARG A 162 -7.91 -17.68 -9.25
CA ARG A 162 -6.61 -18.16 -8.77
C ARG A 162 -5.73 -17.11 -8.10
N SER A 163 -6.27 -15.91 -7.85
CA SER A 163 -5.53 -14.77 -7.29
C SER A 163 -5.66 -14.61 -5.78
N ARG A 164 -6.28 -15.56 -5.10
CA ARG A 164 -6.40 -15.57 -3.62
C ARG A 164 -6.98 -14.28 -3.04
N GLY A 165 -7.92 -13.66 -3.72
CA GLY A 165 -8.54 -12.41 -3.28
C GLY A 165 -7.63 -11.17 -3.34
N THR A 166 -6.49 -11.23 -4.01
CA THR A 166 -5.44 -10.21 -3.94
C THR A 166 -5.18 -9.57 -5.30
N PRO A 167 -5.43 -8.26 -5.47
CA PRO A 167 -5.16 -7.54 -6.73
C PRO A 167 -3.69 -7.61 -7.18
N ARG A 168 -2.74 -7.58 -6.24
CA ARG A 168 -1.32 -7.73 -6.56
C ARG A 168 -1.02 -9.06 -7.24
N ILE A 169 -1.56 -10.16 -6.72
CA ILE A 169 -1.41 -11.49 -7.29
C ILE A 169 -2.11 -11.55 -8.65
N ALA A 170 -3.35 -11.05 -8.75
CA ALA A 170 -4.10 -11.02 -10.00
C ALA A 170 -3.33 -10.32 -11.12
N ASN A 171 -2.76 -9.15 -10.84
CA ASN A 171 -1.96 -8.41 -11.80
C ASN A 171 -0.63 -9.12 -12.16
N ALA A 172 -0.01 -9.80 -11.20
CA ALA A 172 1.18 -10.60 -11.45
C ALA A 172 0.86 -11.80 -12.37
N LEU A 173 -0.22 -12.52 -12.10
CA LEU A 173 -0.68 -13.63 -12.94
C LEU A 173 -1.06 -13.17 -14.35
N LEU A 174 -1.76 -12.04 -14.48
CA LEU A 174 -2.10 -11.46 -15.78
C LEU A 174 -0.85 -11.24 -16.63
N ARG A 175 0.20 -10.65 -16.06
CA ARG A 175 1.45 -10.42 -16.80
C ARG A 175 2.11 -11.72 -17.25
N ARG A 176 2.13 -12.72 -16.40
CA ARG A 176 2.70 -14.04 -16.73
C ARG A 176 1.88 -14.75 -17.81
N VAL A 177 0.56 -14.73 -17.72
CA VAL A 177 -0.32 -15.30 -18.74
C VAL A 177 -0.15 -14.57 -20.07
N ARG A 178 -0.01 -13.25 -20.08
CA ARG A 178 0.32 -12.47 -21.27
C ARG A 178 1.60 -12.97 -21.94
N ASP A 179 2.65 -13.19 -21.16
CA ASP A 179 3.93 -13.64 -21.70
C ASP A 179 3.79 -15.03 -22.38
N PHE A 180 3.01 -15.92 -21.79
CA PHE A 180 2.63 -17.19 -22.42
C PHE A 180 1.84 -17.00 -23.73
N ALA A 181 0.86 -16.11 -23.74
CA ALA A 181 0.05 -15.81 -24.92
C ALA A 181 0.88 -15.25 -26.08
N GLN A 182 1.89 -14.44 -25.78
CA GLN A 182 2.83 -13.92 -26.79
C GLN A 182 3.72 -14.99 -27.39
N VAL A 183 4.15 -15.98 -26.59
CA VAL A 183 5.05 -17.05 -27.04
C VAL A 183 4.27 -18.16 -27.79
N LYS A 184 3.09 -18.50 -27.33
CA LYS A 184 2.30 -19.65 -27.82
C LYS A 184 1.22 -19.28 -28.83
N GLY A 185 0.89 -17.98 -28.97
CA GLY A 185 -0.21 -17.53 -29.81
C GLY A 185 0.03 -16.13 -30.38
N ASN A 186 -1.05 -15.37 -30.54
CA ASN A 186 -1.06 -14.02 -31.10
C ASN A 186 -1.07 -12.90 -30.05
N GLY A 187 -0.84 -13.24 -28.78
CA GLY A 187 -0.87 -12.29 -27.66
C GLY A 187 -2.25 -12.06 -27.05
N ALA A 188 -3.33 -12.58 -27.64
CA ALA A 188 -4.65 -12.54 -27.02
C ALA A 188 -4.81 -13.66 -25.99
N ILE A 189 -5.50 -13.36 -24.90
CA ILE A 189 -5.73 -14.27 -23.79
C ILE A 189 -7.19 -14.76 -23.80
N ASP A 190 -7.39 -15.99 -24.22
CA ASP A 190 -8.63 -16.73 -24.05
C ASP A 190 -8.55 -17.67 -22.84
N LEU A 191 -9.67 -18.32 -22.53
CA LEU A 191 -9.76 -19.23 -21.37
C LEU A 191 -8.77 -20.40 -21.48
N GLU A 192 -8.55 -20.95 -22.68
CA GLU A 192 -7.67 -22.07 -22.88
C GLU A 192 -6.21 -21.69 -22.63
N ILE A 193 -5.77 -20.57 -23.16
CA ILE A 193 -4.42 -20.02 -22.91
C ILE A 193 -4.24 -19.69 -21.43
N ALA A 194 -5.24 -19.06 -20.80
CA ALA A 194 -5.17 -18.74 -19.36
C ALA A 194 -5.00 -20.01 -18.51
N ARG A 195 -5.80 -21.03 -18.75
CA ARG A 195 -5.70 -22.31 -18.03
C ARG A 195 -4.36 -22.97 -18.25
N TYR A 196 -3.93 -23.08 -19.50
CA TYR A 196 -2.64 -23.67 -19.84
C TYR A 196 -1.48 -22.95 -19.13
N ALA A 197 -1.44 -21.62 -19.19
CA ALA A 197 -0.40 -20.83 -18.55
C ALA A 197 -0.40 -20.98 -17.02
N LEU A 198 -1.56 -20.96 -16.39
CA LEU A 198 -1.69 -21.10 -14.93
C LEU A 198 -1.30 -22.51 -14.46
N GLU A 199 -1.65 -23.54 -15.21
CA GLU A 199 -1.21 -24.92 -14.94
C GLU A 199 0.32 -25.07 -15.13
N ALA A 200 0.89 -24.48 -16.18
CA ALA A 200 2.34 -24.49 -16.41
C ALA A 200 3.12 -23.73 -15.32
N LEU A 201 2.48 -22.79 -14.61
CA LEU A 201 3.03 -22.09 -13.46
C LEU A 201 2.78 -22.82 -12.14
N ASN A 202 2.21 -24.03 -12.16
CA ASN A 202 1.81 -24.81 -11.00
C ASN A 202 0.86 -24.07 -10.03
N ILE A 203 0.04 -23.18 -10.59
CA ILE A 203 -0.98 -22.46 -9.82
C ILE A 203 -2.27 -23.27 -9.85
N ASP A 204 -2.65 -23.82 -8.74
CA ASP A 204 -3.88 -24.60 -8.63
C ASP A 204 -5.15 -23.73 -8.67
N THR A 205 -6.33 -24.38 -8.59
CA THR A 205 -7.62 -23.68 -8.61
C THR A 205 -7.87 -22.82 -7.38
N PHE A 206 -7.09 -22.99 -6.31
CA PHE A 206 -7.14 -22.19 -5.08
C PHE A 206 -6.07 -21.10 -5.05
N GLY A 207 -5.22 -21.00 -6.07
CA GLY A 207 -4.13 -20.06 -6.16
C GLY A 207 -2.89 -20.42 -5.33
N LEU A 208 -2.78 -21.70 -4.94
CA LEU A 208 -1.61 -22.24 -4.24
C LEU A 208 -0.55 -22.67 -5.26
N ASP A 209 0.71 -22.39 -4.98
CA ASP A 209 1.85 -22.95 -5.72
C ASP A 209 2.52 -24.10 -4.93
N GLU A 210 3.56 -24.72 -5.52
CA GLU A 210 4.25 -25.86 -4.89
C GLU A 210 4.93 -25.50 -3.55
N ILE A 211 5.12 -24.22 -3.25
CA ILE A 211 5.76 -23.75 -2.01
C ILE A 211 4.75 -23.61 -0.88
N ASP A 212 3.47 -23.45 -1.22
CA ASP A 212 2.37 -23.27 -0.26
C ASP A 212 1.77 -24.62 0.24
N ASN A 213 2.21 -25.77 -0.33
CA ASN A 213 1.71 -27.12 0.00
C ASN A 213 2.65 -27.92 0.91
#